data_3d1d91d262fd05b19f717fc7347befd9
#
_entry.id   3d1d91d262fd05b19f717fc7347befd9
#
_cell.length_a   1.000
_cell.length_b   1.000
_cell.length_c   1.000
_cell.angle_alpha   90.00
_cell.angle_beta   90.00
_cell.angle_gamma   90.00
#
_symmetry.space_group_name_H-M   'P 1'
#
loop_
_entity.id
_entity.type
_entity.pdbx_description
1 polymer ?
#
loop_
_entity_poly.entity_id
_entity_poly.type
_entity_poly.pdbx_seq_one_letter_code
_entity_poly.pdbx_strand_id
1 'polypeptide(L)'
;MKSSEFREISKEFNASISKENRMEQGIFFTPKKARDLLFGKLAELKVRPRTILEPSFGTGEFLLDAHALYPDAQLLGVEKNEDLFKSVECPNATLTCGDFLTWKGQADLIIGNPPYFVWKTTDLSAKEKKAFAAKHASSMTGRPNIYIMFLHKCLEEHLVEDGYLAFILPTSLYNCSYYQPMRDYLEKHTTLCHLETLNKPGFYDTGQETTLLVLQKRAGGSDYLFKPYGHVFLSPYYKELHTLTRDTKTLADLGLGVKTGNVVWNQVKPHLSDEGTLLVYSSNINHSVLTLGNLGGIKKQYVQGLTKPTLDGPLILVERGYGNNYRFNSVLVDLKGFYAENHINVIYPKTPEATIHLDRVMNSFRDERSQLFIQWFIGNGSMSATELETLLPIF
;
A
#
# COMPACT_ATOMS: atom_id res chain seq x y z
N MET A 1 -16.89 24.43 -12.93
CA MET A 1 -15.42 24.60 -12.95
C MET A 1 -14.61 23.30 -12.82
N LYS A 2 -15.10 22.17 -13.33
CA LYS A 2 -14.32 20.88 -13.33
C LYS A 2 -13.71 20.55 -14.72
N SER A 3 -13.87 21.43 -15.71
CA SER A 3 -13.48 21.14 -17.09
C SER A 3 -12.02 21.38 -17.44
N SER A 4 -11.24 22.04 -16.58
CA SER A 4 -9.82 22.36 -16.82
C SER A 4 -8.82 21.32 -16.29
N GLU A 5 -9.28 20.31 -15.56
CA GLU A 5 -8.40 19.29 -14.92
C GLU A 5 -7.88 18.26 -15.92
N PHE A 6 -8.62 18.00 -17.00
CA PHE A 6 -8.28 16.99 -18.00
C PHE A 6 -8.49 17.55 -19.42
N ARG A 7 -7.69 17.08 -20.36
CA ARG A 7 -7.88 17.36 -21.80
C ARG A 7 -9.21 16.75 -22.29
N GLU A 8 -9.78 17.33 -23.36
CA GLU A 8 -11.02 16.84 -23.93
C GLU A 8 -10.89 15.37 -24.38
N ILE A 9 -9.78 15.02 -25.01
CA ILE A 9 -9.49 13.65 -25.45
C ILE A 9 -9.48 12.63 -24.28
N SER A 10 -9.00 13.04 -23.10
CA SER A 10 -9.05 12.20 -21.89
C SER A 10 -10.47 11.96 -21.42
N LYS A 11 -11.33 12.96 -21.54
CA LYS A 11 -12.75 12.86 -21.19
C LYS A 11 -13.52 11.98 -22.17
N GLU A 12 -13.28 12.18 -23.46
CA GLU A 12 -13.89 11.39 -24.54
C GLU A 12 -13.51 9.93 -24.43
N PHE A 13 -12.21 9.63 -24.26
CA PHE A 13 -11.73 8.27 -24.06
C PHE A 13 -12.30 7.64 -22.81
N ASN A 14 -12.36 8.40 -21.69
CA ASN A 14 -12.95 7.94 -20.44
C ASN A 14 -14.45 7.62 -20.59
N ALA A 15 -15.19 8.32 -21.44
CA ALA A 15 -16.60 8.06 -21.74
C ALA A 15 -16.79 6.87 -22.69
N SER A 16 -15.83 6.56 -23.56
CA SER A 16 -15.93 5.50 -24.56
C SER A 16 -15.63 4.09 -24.02
N ILE A 17 -14.92 3.98 -22.89
CA ILE A 17 -14.49 2.70 -22.31
C ILE A 17 -15.20 2.43 -20.97
N SER A 18 -15.64 1.20 -20.72
CA SER A 18 -16.28 0.84 -19.47
C SER A 18 -15.32 0.94 -18.26
N LYS A 19 -15.87 1.17 -17.08
CA LYS A 19 -15.09 1.24 -15.84
C LYS A 19 -14.30 -0.04 -15.59
N GLU A 20 -14.91 -1.19 -15.84
CA GLU A 20 -14.30 -2.51 -15.69
C GLU A 20 -13.08 -2.65 -16.60
N ASN A 21 -13.20 -2.29 -17.88
CA ASN A 21 -12.11 -2.36 -18.85
C ASN A 21 -10.96 -1.40 -18.50
N ARG A 22 -11.27 -0.19 -18.01
CA ARG A 22 -10.24 0.74 -17.51
C ARG A 22 -9.47 0.18 -16.34
N MET A 23 -10.19 -0.41 -15.36
CA MET A 23 -9.55 -1.04 -14.19
C MET A 23 -8.69 -2.24 -14.58
N GLU A 24 -9.14 -3.07 -15.53
CA GLU A 24 -8.36 -4.21 -16.03
C GLU A 24 -7.09 -3.80 -16.79
N GLN A 25 -7.15 -2.70 -17.51
CA GLN A 25 -6.01 -2.16 -18.26
C GLN A 25 -5.16 -1.17 -17.46
N GLY A 26 -5.60 -0.79 -16.26
CA GLY A 26 -4.92 0.18 -15.40
C GLY A 26 -4.89 1.60 -15.98
N ILE A 27 -5.88 1.97 -16.80
CA ILE A 27 -5.96 3.30 -17.42
C ILE A 27 -6.58 4.30 -16.46
N PHE A 28 -5.77 5.22 -15.94
CA PHE A 28 -6.19 6.28 -15.03
C PHE A 28 -5.51 7.60 -15.44
N PHE A 29 -6.30 8.57 -15.88
CA PHE A 29 -5.78 9.88 -16.25
C PHE A 29 -5.47 10.72 -15.03
N THR A 30 -4.34 11.44 -15.10
CA THR A 30 -3.84 12.23 -13.97
C THR A 30 -4.39 13.65 -14.03
N PRO A 31 -5.06 14.13 -12.96
CA PRO A 31 -5.56 15.51 -12.91
C PRO A 31 -4.42 16.54 -13.04
N LYS A 32 -4.73 17.67 -13.65
CA LYS A 32 -3.74 18.77 -13.81
C LYS A 32 -3.10 19.17 -12.48
N LYS A 33 -3.87 19.27 -11.43
CA LYS A 33 -3.36 19.62 -10.10
C LYS A 33 -2.24 18.69 -9.61
N ALA A 34 -2.35 17.38 -9.88
CA ALA A 34 -1.33 16.41 -9.49
C ALA A 34 -0.08 16.51 -10.39
N ARG A 35 -0.27 16.80 -11.69
CA ARG A 35 0.84 17.05 -12.61
C ARG A 35 1.57 18.35 -12.27
N ASP A 36 0.83 19.43 -11.98
CA ASP A 36 1.41 20.71 -11.56
C ASP A 36 2.25 20.57 -10.27
N LEU A 37 1.80 19.75 -9.32
CA LEU A 37 2.57 19.43 -8.12
C LEU A 37 3.87 18.70 -8.47
N LEU A 38 3.80 17.68 -9.34
CA LEU A 38 4.97 16.93 -9.77
C LEU A 38 6.01 17.83 -10.43
N PHE A 39 5.61 18.63 -11.41
CA PHE A 39 6.52 19.54 -12.09
C PHE A 39 7.00 20.68 -11.18
N GLY A 40 6.17 21.15 -10.26
CA GLY A 40 6.56 22.11 -9.23
C GLY A 40 7.71 21.56 -8.36
N LYS A 41 7.64 20.31 -7.95
CA LYS A 41 8.73 19.66 -7.18
C LYS A 41 10.00 19.49 -8.00
N LEU A 42 9.91 19.11 -9.27
CA LEU A 42 11.07 19.07 -10.15
C LEU A 42 11.73 20.45 -10.33
N ALA A 43 10.93 21.52 -10.40
CA ALA A 43 11.43 22.90 -10.47
C ALA A 43 12.12 23.32 -9.16
N GLU A 44 11.55 23.02 -7.99
CA GLU A 44 12.17 23.25 -6.68
C GLU A 44 13.53 22.56 -6.56
N LEU A 45 13.64 21.32 -7.06
CA LEU A 45 14.87 20.53 -7.11
C LEU A 45 15.83 20.99 -8.23
N LYS A 46 15.45 22.00 -9.03
CA LYS A 46 16.23 22.55 -10.14
C LYS A 46 16.61 21.52 -11.19
N VAL A 47 15.76 20.53 -11.42
CA VAL A 47 15.98 19.49 -12.44
C VAL A 47 16.00 20.13 -13.83
N ARG A 48 17.02 19.80 -14.64
CA ARG A 48 17.23 20.31 -16.01
C ARG A 48 17.52 19.14 -16.94
N PRO A 49 16.47 18.41 -17.36
CA PRO A 49 16.65 17.22 -18.18
C PRO A 49 16.94 17.58 -19.65
N ARG A 50 17.74 16.74 -20.29
CA ARG A 50 17.95 16.75 -21.75
C ARG A 50 17.05 15.75 -22.46
N THR A 51 16.72 14.66 -21.76
CA THR A 51 15.83 13.61 -22.28
C THR A 51 14.82 13.23 -21.21
N ILE A 52 13.55 13.25 -21.56
CA ILE A 52 12.42 12.94 -20.67
C ILE A 52 11.69 11.72 -21.22
N LEU A 53 11.45 10.71 -20.40
CA LEU A 53 10.69 9.51 -20.73
C LEU A 53 9.38 9.45 -19.97
N GLU A 54 8.27 9.21 -20.68
CA GLU A 54 7.00 8.79 -20.09
C GLU A 54 6.69 7.34 -20.53
N PRO A 55 6.76 6.34 -19.62
CA PRO A 55 6.69 4.93 -20.00
C PRO A 55 5.28 4.39 -20.26
N SER A 56 4.24 5.20 -20.03
CA SER A 56 2.83 4.89 -20.32
C SER A 56 2.05 6.19 -20.47
N PHE A 57 2.20 6.82 -21.64
CA PHE A 57 1.79 8.21 -21.79
C PHE A 57 0.28 8.44 -21.92
N GLY A 58 -0.54 7.40 -22.14
CA GLY A 58 -1.99 7.54 -22.21
C GLY A 58 -2.42 8.59 -23.24
N THR A 59 -3.06 9.65 -22.77
CA THR A 59 -3.47 10.81 -23.60
C THR A 59 -2.40 11.91 -23.70
N GLY A 60 -1.17 11.63 -23.26
CA GLY A 60 0.00 12.51 -23.45
C GLY A 60 0.04 13.75 -22.58
N GLU A 61 -0.73 13.81 -21.51
CA GLU A 61 -0.84 15.03 -20.69
C GLU A 61 0.49 15.40 -19.99
N PHE A 62 1.25 14.42 -19.50
CA PHE A 62 2.58 14.66 -18.93
C PHE A 62 3.61 15.07 -20.00
N LEU A 63 3.57 14.47 -21.20
CA LEU A 63 4.47 14.86 -22.30
C LEU A 63 4.25 16.30 -22.74
N LEU A 64 2.98 16.73 -22.83
CA LEU A 64 2.65 18.09 -23.23
C LEU A 64 3.02 19.11 -22.16
N ASP A 65 2.79 18.81 -20.90
CA ASP A 65 3.25 19.65 -19.79
C ASP A 65 4.79 19.73 -19.76
N ALA A 66 5.48 18.59 -20.01
CA ALA A 66 6.94 18.53 -20.11
C ALA A 66 7.47 19.33 -21.30
N HIS A 67 6.81 19.26 -22.46
CA HIS A 67 7.17 20.06 -23.64
C HIS A 67 7.11 21.57 -23.36
N ALA A 68 6.06 21.99 -22.64
CA ALA A 68 5.89 23.41 -22.28
C ALA A 68 6.95 23.91 -21.29
N LEU A 69 7.37 23.06 -20.35
CA LEU A 69 8.29 23.42 -19.26
C LEU A 69 9.77 23.20 -19.63
N TYR A 70 10.06 22.26 -20.51
CA TYR A 70 11.40 21.87 -20.98
C TYR A 70 11.46 21.85 -22.51
N PRO A 71 11.33 23.00 -23.19
CA PRO A 71 11.18 23.05 -24.65
C PRO A 71 12.39 22.50 -25.41
N ASP A 72 13.58 22.50 -24.80
CA ASP A 72 14.82 22.01 -25.38
C ASP A 72 15.06 20.50 -25.11
N ALA A 73 14.22 19.86 -24.29
CA ALA A 73 14.38 18.45 -23.98
C ALA A 73 13.83 17.55 -25.09
N GLN A 74 14.52 16.46 -25.38
CA GLN A 74 13.98 15.37 -26.19
C GLN A 74 12.93 14.61 -25.35
N LEU A 75 11.75 14.44 -25.90
CA LEU A 75 10.67 13.68 -25.25
C LEU A 75 10.57 12.28 -25.85
N LEU A 76 10.49 11.28 -25.00
CA LEU A 76 10.28 9.88 -25.33
C LEU A 76 8.97 9.42 -24.68
N GLY A 77 8.09 8.79 -25.45
CA GLY A 77 6.83 8.26 -24.94
C GLY A 77 6.61 6.82 -25.39
N VAL A 78 6.14 5.98 -24.49
CA VAL A 78 5.72 4.60 -24.80
C VAL A 78 4.27 4.43 -24.39
N GLU A 79 3.44 3.91 -25.28
CA GLU A 79 2.03 3.58 -24.98
C GLU A 79 1.68 2.24 -25.64
N LYS A 80 1.05 1.37 -24.85
CA LYS A 80 0.68 0.02 -25.31
C LYS A 80 -0.65 0.00 -26.04
N ASN A 81 -1.58 0.87 -25.64
CA ASN A 81 -2.90 0.97 -26.26
C ASN A 81 -2.79 1.75 -27.58
N GLU A 82 -3.12 1.08 -28.68
CA GLU A 82 -2.98 1.64 -30.04
C GLU A 82 -3.90 2.85 -30.28
N ASP A 83 -5.10 2.87 -29.70
CA ASP A 83 -6.05 3.98 -29.85
C ASP A 83 -5.56 5.22 -29.10
N LEU A 84 -5.04 5.06 -27.89
CA LEU A 84 -4.39 6.13 -27.13
C LEU A 84 -3.16 6.63 -27.87
N PHE A 85 -2.30 5.73 -28.36
CA PHE A 85 -1.11 6.10 -29.12
C PHE A 85 -1.46 6.99 -30.32
N LYS A 86 -2.46 6.58 -31.14
CA LYS A 86 -2.89 7.34 -32.33
C LYS A 86 -3.54 8.68 -32.02
N SER A 87 -4.02 8.86 -30.80
CA SER A 87 -4.73 10.07 -30.37
C SER A 87 -3.82 11.20 -29.91
N VAL A 88 -2.50 10.94 -29.77
CA VAL A 88 -1.55 11.89 -29.20
C VAL A 88 -0.59 12.42 -30.24
N GLU A 89 -0.58 13.74 -30.39
CA GLU A 89 0.47 14.47 -31.10
C GLU A 89 1.21 15.34 -30.07
N CYS A 90 2.53 15.17 -29.97
CA CYS A 90 3.37 15.97 -29.12
C CYS A 90 4.60 16.44 -29.90
N PRO A 91 4.79 17.76 -30.07
CA PRO A 91 5.97 18.29 -30.75
C PRO A 91 7.27 17.83 -30.06
N ASN A 92 8.30 17.58 -30.83
CA ASN A 92 9.64 17.14 -30.38
C ASN A 92 9.64 15.81 -29.59
N ALA A 93 8.56 15.02 -29.67
CA ALA A 93 8.49 13.72 -29.01
C ALA A 93 8.70 12.56 -30.00
N THR A 94 9.47 11.58 -29.58
CA THR A 94 9.55 10.27 -30.22
C THR A 94 8.60 9.33 -29.49
N LEU A 95 7.46 9.01 -30.11
CA LEU A 95 6.43 8.16 -29.56
C LEU A 95 6.57 6.72 -30.10
N THR A 96 6.42 5.74 -29.24
CA THR A 96 6.47 4.30 -29.56
C THR A 96 5.17 3.62 -29.13
N CYS A 97 4.49 2.96 -30.08
CA CYS A 97 3.40 2.06 -29.78
C CYS A 97 3.97 0.69 -29.39
N GLY A 98 3.79 0.27 -28.13
CA GLY A 98 4.33 -1.00 -27.66
C GLY A 98 4.37 -1.17 -26.16
N ASP A 99 4.84 -2.35 -25.75
CA ASP A 99 4.94 -2.71 -24.34
C ASP A 99 6.24 -2.14 -23.74
N PHE A 100 6.12 -1.23 -22.77
CA PHE A 100 7.27 -0.67 -22.05
C PHE A 100 8.17 -1.74 -21.43
N LEU A 101 7.63 -2.86 -20.99
CA LEU A 101 8.44 -3.93 -20.39
C LEU A 101 9.45 -4.55 -21.37
N THR A 102 9.28 -4.34 -22.68
CA THR A 102 10.21 -4.79 -23.71
C THR A 102 10.96 -3.64 -24.39
N TRP A 103 10.53 -2.40 -24.15
CA TRP A 103 11.12 -1.20 -24.75
C TRP A 103 12.56 -0.97 -24.27
N LYS A 104 13.36 -0.30 -25.08
CA LYS A 104 14.77 0.04 -24.84
C LYS A 104 15.02 1.52 -25.09
N GLY A 105 15.75 2.15 -24.20
CA GLY A 105 16.16 3.55 -24.25
C GLY A 105 16.58 4.05 -22.89
N GLN A 106 17.13 5.26 -22.82
CA GLN A 106 17.55 5.90 -21.58
C GLN A 106 17.09 7.35 -21.53
N ALA A 107 16.88 7.86 -20.32
CA ALA A 107 16.53 9.24 -20.05
C ALA A 107 17.16 9.73 -18.76
N ASP A 108 17.37 11.03 -18.63
CA ASP A 108 17.82 11.68 -17.40
C ASP A 108 16.65 12.17 -16.52
N LEU A 109 15.43 12.16 -17.04
CA LEU A 109 14.20 12.31 -16.26
C LEU A 109 13.15 11.29 -16.73
N ILE A 110 12.55 10.56 -15.80
CA ILE A 110 11.38 9.71 -16.07
C ILE A 110 10.20 10.24 -15.27
N ILE A 111 9.08 10.48 -15.94
CA ILE A 111 7.86 11.02 -15.34
C ILE A 111 6.66 10.14 -15.67
N GLY A 112 5.58 10.23 -14.90
CA GLY A 112 4.31 9.63 -15.28
C GLY A 112 3.50 9.05 -14.12
N ASN A 113 2.45 8.36 -14.54
CA ASN A 113 1.53 7.61 -13.70
C ASN A 113 1.40 6.20 -14.29
N PRO A 114 2.28 5.24 -13.92
CA PRO A 114 2.24 3.90 -14.48
C PRO A 114 0.92 3.18 -14.15
N PRO A 115 0.52 2.16 -14.91
CA PRO A 115 -0.73 1.43 -14.66
C PRO A 115 -0.72 0.69 -13.31
N TYR A 116 -1.90 0.59 -12.64
CA TYR A 116 -2.07 -0.06 -11.33
C TYR A 116 -2.99 -1.28 -11.44
N PHE A 117 -2.44 -2.44 -11.71
CA PHE A 117 -3.19 -3.69 -11.63
C PHE A 117 -2.29 -4.84 -11.22
N VAL A 118 -2.91 -5.86 -10.63
CA VAL A 118 -2.19 -7.10 -10.31
C VAL A 118 -2.00 -7.89 -11.60
N TRP A 119 -0.76 -8.19 -11.92
CA TRP A 119 -0.42 -9.03 -13.06
C TRP A 119 -1.01 -10.43 -12.88
N LYS A 120 -1.88 -10.83 -13.79
CA LYS A 120 -2.51 -12.15 -13.74
C LYS A 120 -1.48 -13.22 -14.13
N THR A 121 -1.02 -13.97 -13.16
CA THR A 121 -0.13 -15.13 -13.38
C THR A 121 -0.91 -16.46 -13.52
N THR A 122 -2.24 -16.40 -13.55
CA THR A 122 -3.11 -17.58 -13.61
C THR A 122 -2.84 -18.46 -14.83
N ASP A 123 -2.54 -17.81 -15.96
CA ASP A 123 -2.37 -18.47 -17.26
C ASP A 123 -0.93 -18.99 -17.48
N LEU A 124 -0.03 -18.72 -16.53
CA LEU A 124 1.33 -19.21 -16.57
C LEU A 124 1.44 -20.63 -15.97
N SER A 125 2.25 -21.47 -16.61
CA SER A 125 2.65 -22.75 -16.06
C SER A 125 3.48 -22.59 -14.77
N ALA A 126 3.63 -23.65 -13.97
CA ALA A 126 4.44 -23.60 -12.74
C ALA A 126 5.90 -23.19 -13.00
N LYS A 127 6.47 -23.59 -14.14
CA LYS A 127 7.83 -23.21 -14.56
C LYS A 127 7.94 -21.72 -14.87
N GLU A 128 6.97 -21.19 -15.61
CA GLU A 128 6.92 -19.76 -15.94
C GLU A 128 6.68 -18.89 -14.71
N LYS A 129 5.80 -19.30 -13.78
CA LYS A 129 5.62 -18.63 -12.48
C LYS A 129 6.91 -18.56 -11.69
N LYS A 130 7.68 -19.66 -11.65
CA LYS A 130 8.97 -19.70 -10.95
C LYS A 130 10.01 -18.79 -11.63
N ALA A 131 10.08 -18.78 -12.95
CA ALA A 131 10.97 -17.91 -13.72
C ALA A 131 10.59 -16.43 -13.54
N PHE A 132 9.30 -16.11 -13.57
CA PHE A 132 8.79 -14.75 -13.29
C PHE A 132 9.16 -14.28 -11.89
N ALA A 133 8.90 -15.10 -10.86
CA ALA A 133 9.24 -14.78 -9.48
C ALA A 133 10.75 -14.56 -9.29
N ALA A 134 11.59 -15.40 -9.91
CA ALA A 134 13.03 -15.24 -9.86
C ALA A 134 13.50 -13.95 -10.53
N LYS A 135 12.93 -13.60 -11.70
CA LYS A 135 13.25 -12.36 -12.43
C LYS A 135 12.92 -11.10 -11.64
N HIS A 136 11.86 -11.12 -10.84
CA HIS A 136 11.36 -9.94 -10.12
C HIS A 136 11.60 -9.98 -8.61
N ALA A 137 12.41 -10.96 -8.13
CA ALA A 137 12.69 -11.14 -6.71
C ALA A 137 13.35 -9.92 -6.03
N SER A 138 14.10 -9.10 -6.79
CA SER A 138 14.72 -7.88 -6.32
C SER A 138 13.74 -6.71 -6.11
N SER A 139 12.52 -6.82 -6.61
CA SER A 139 11.54 -5.74 -6.55
C SER A 139 10.24 -6.10 -5.83
N MET A 140 9.84 -7.37 -5.83
CA MET A 140 8.58 -7.78 -5.18
C MET A 140 8.54 -9.27 -4.87
N THR A 141 7.62 -9.62 -3.96
CA THR A 141 7.22 -11.01 -3.65
C THR A 141 5.70 -11.17 -3.75
N GLY A 142 5.21 -12.39 -3.77
CA GLY A 142 3.76 -12.66 -3.73
C GLY A 142 2.99 -12.16 -4.95
N ARG A 143 2.08 -11.21 -4.74
CA ARG A 143 1.20 -10.70 -5.81
C ARG A 143 1.90 -9.61 -6.63
N PRO A 144 2.28 -9.89 -7.89
CA PRO A 144 2.95 -8.91 -8.73
C PRO A 144 1.99 -7.77 -9.12
N ASN A 145 2.39 -6.54 -8.87
CA ASN A 145 1.68 -5.36 -9.38
C ASN A 145 2.55 -4.68 -10.44
N ILE A 146 1.91 -4.30 -11.53
CA ILE A 146 2.59 -3.80 -12.71
C ILE A 146 3.38 -2.51 -12.43
N TYR A 147 2.89 -1.61 -11.56
CA TYR A 147 3.60 -0.36 -11.26
C TYR A 147 4.96 -0.59 -10.57
N ILE A 148 5.09 -1.66 -9.77
CA ILE A 148 6.38 -2.04 -9.18
C ILE A 148 7.36 -2.49 -10.26
N MET A 149 6.88 -3.24 -11.27
CA MET A 149 7.70 -3.66 -12.41
C MET A 149 8.17 -2.45 -13.23
N PHE A 150 7.27 -1.49 -13.46
CA PHE A 150 7.61 -0.23 -14.14
C PHE A 150 8.67 0.56 -13.35
N LEU A 151 8.45 0.75 -12.04
CA LEU A 151 9.37 1.48 -11.18
C LEU A 151 10.76 0.83 -11.19
N HIS A 152 10.83 -0.49 -10.97
CA HIS A 152 12.10 -1.22 -10.95
C HIS A 152 12.82 -1.15 -12.31
N LYS A 153 12.09 -1.39 -13.42
CA LYS A 153 12.65 -1.36 -14.76
C LYS A 153 13.14 0.04 -15.15
N CYS A 154 12.40 1.09 -14.78
CA CYS A 154 12.84 2.47 -14.98
C CYS A 154 14.19 2.72 -14.31
N LEU A 155 14.36 2.29 -13.07
CA LEU A 155 15.58 2.49 -12.30
C LEU A 155 16.75 1.64 -12.81
N GLU A 156 16.50 0.36 -13.12
CA GLU A 156 17.54 -0.56 -13.55
C GLU A 156 18.03 -0.30 -14.98
N GLU A 157 17.10 -0.11 -15.93
CA GLU A 157 17.43 -0.17 -17.35
C GLU A 157 17.38 1.20 -18.04
N HIS A 158 16.58 2.15 -17.57
CA HIS A 158 16.22 3.34 -18.35
C HIS A 158 16.69 4.67 -17.75
N LEU A 159 16.73 4.79 -16.43
CA LEU A 159 17.22 6.02 -15.80
C LEU A 159 18.75 6.01 -15.76
N VAL A 160 19.38 7.08 -16.26
CA VAL A 160 20.82 7.26 -16.15
C VAL A 160 21.23 7.53 -14.70
N GLU A 161 22.52 7.34 -14.38
CA GLU A 161 23.05 7.73 -13.06
C GLU A 161 22.87 9.24 -12.83
N ASP A 162 22.58 9.61 -11.60
CA ASP A 162 22.19 10.96 -11.18
C ASP A 162 20.87 11.49 -11.80
N GLY A 163 20.21 10.72 -12.65
CA GLY A 163 18.90 11.05 -13.22
C GLY A 163 17.77 11.05 -12.18
N TYR A 164 16.63 11.66 -12.52
CA TYR A 164 15.47 11.78 -11.65
C TYR A 164 14.30 10.95 -12.16
N LEU A 165 13.53 10.39 -11.22
CA LEU A 165 12.24 9.79 -11.51
C LEU A 165 11.18 10.48 -10.66
N ALA A 166 10.07 10.87 -11.29
CA ALA A 166 8.93 11.48 -10.63
C ALA A 166 7.65 10.74 -11.05
N PHE A 167 7.12 9.92 -10.15
CA PHE A 167 5.94 9.09 -10.40
C PHE A 167 4.81 9.38 -9.43
N ILE A 168 3.59 9.24 -9.91
CA ILE A 168 2.41 9.10 -9.07
C ILE A 168 2.15 7.60 -8.92
N LEU A 169 2.10 7.13 -7.67
CA LEU A 169 2.04 5.70 -7.34
C LEU A 169 1.01 5.43 -6.24
N PRO A 170 0.51 4.19 -6.10
CA PRO A 170 -0.28 3.81 -4.93
C PRO A 170 0.49 3.90 -3.62
N THR A 171 -0.15 4.37 -2.55
CA THR A 171 0.44 4.42 -1.19
C THR A 171 0.77 3.03 -0.62
N SER A 172 0.27 1.96 -1.23
CA SER A 172 0.68 0.58 -0.88
C SER A 172 2.20 0.34 -1.02
N LEU A 173 2.93 1.17 -1.78
CA LEU A 173 4.39 1.16 -1.80
C LEU A 173 4.99 1.42 -0.42
N TYR A 174 4.31 2.18 0.45
CA TYR A 174 4.85 2.59 1.74
C TYR A 174 5.15 1.41 2.67
N ASN A 175 4.21 0.48 2.78
CA ASN A 175 4.24 -0.54 3.83
C ASN A 175 3.76 -1.94 3.42
N CYS A 176 3.24 -2.15 2.20
CA CYS A 176 2.83 -3.47 1.77
C CYS A 176 3.99 -4.46 1.82
N SER A 177 3.82 -5.59 2.52
CA SER A 177 4.86 -6.59 2.73
C SER A 177 5.39 -7.19 1.42
N TYR A 178 4.55 -7.29 0.38
CA TYR A 178 4.97 -7.78 -0.94
C TYR A 178 6.00 -6.90 -1.63
N TYR A 179 6.11 -5.61 -1.25
CA TYR A 179 7.01 -4.63 -1.87
C TYR A 179 8.22 -4.30 -1.00
N GLN A 180 8.48 -5.08 0.05
CA GLN A 180 9.70 -4.93 0.84
C GLN A 180 10.97 -4.95 -0.02
N PRO A 181 11.15 -5.90 -0.98
CA PRO A 181 12.34 -5.89 -1.84
C PRO A 181 12.50 -4.59 -2.64
N MET A 182 11.38 -3.97 -3.09
CA MET A 182 11.47 -2.70 -3.79
C MET A 182 11.91 -1.56 -2.88
N ARG A 183 11.44 -1.53 -1.64
CA ARG A 183 11.87 -0.51 -0.66
C ARG A 183 13.33 -0.67 -0.29
N ASP A 184 13.81 -1.90 -0.12
CA ASP A 184 15.22 -2.21 0.11
C ASP A 184 16.09 -1.78 -1.09
N TYR A 185 15.58 -1.98 -2.30
CA TYR A 185 16.22 -1.52 -3.52
C TYR A 185 16.29 0.02 -3.57
N LEU A 186 15.19 0.72 -3.29
CA LEU A 186 15.15 2.19 -3.26
C LEU A 186 16.15 2.75 -2.23
N GLU A 187 16.17 2.20 -1.02
CA GLU A 187 17.10 2.60 0.02
C GLU A 187 18.55 2.50 -0.43
N LYS A 188 18.89 1.41 -1.11
CA LYS A 188 20.27 1.09 -1.49
C LYS A 188 20.75 1.89 -2.71
N HIS A 189 19.88 2.15 -3.68
CA HIS A 189 20.27 2.64 -4.99
C HIS A 189 19.78 4.05 -5.33
N THR A 190 18.95 4.65 -4.46
CA THR A 190 18.36 5.96 -4.76
C THR A 190 18.42 6.91 -3.57
N THR A 191 18.24 8.19 -3.85
CA THR A 191 17.92 9.22 -2.85
C THR A 191 16.47 9.65 -3.05
N LEU A 192 15.64 9.49 -2.02
CA LEU A 192 14.27 10.00 -2.05
C LEU A 192 14.30 11.51 -1.84
N CYS A 193 13.92 12.27 -2.87
CA CYS A 193 13.94 13.73 -2.85
C CYS A 193 12.61 14.32 -2.37
N HIS A 194 11.50 13.62 -2.64
CA HIS A 194 10.17 14.01 -2.19
C HIS A 194 9.22 12.82 -2.11
N LEU A 195 8.38 12.81 -1.07
CA LEU A 195 7.30 11.85 -0.88
C LEU A 195 6.12 12.59 -0.25
N GLU A 196 4.97 12.61 -0.93
CA GLU A 196 3.76 13.27 -0.47
C GLU A 196 2.52 12.49 -0.84
N THR A 197 1.67 12.19 0.15
CA THR A 197 0.37 11.55 -0.07
C THR A 197 -0.59 12.54 -0.72
N LEU A 198 -1.16 12.17 -1.85
CA LEU A 198 -2.10 13.00 -2.59
C LEU A 198 -3.52 12.78 -2.07
N ASN A 199 -3.99 13.68 -1.21
CA ASN A 199 -5.34 13.65 -0.66
C ASN A 199 -6.38 13.95 -1.75
N LYS A 200 -7.06 12.91 -2.25
CA LYS A 200 -8.16 12.98 -3.23
C LYS A 200 -7.89 13.95 -4.39
N PRO A 201 -6.86 13.71 -5.20
CA PRO A 201 -6.50 14.62 -6.29
C PRO A 201 -7.54 14.69 -7.41
N GLY A 202 -8.69 14.01 -7.27
CA GLY A 202 -9.76 14.04 -8.27
C GLY A 202 -9.56 13.06 -9.44
N PHE A 203 -8.80 11.98 -9.22
CA PHE A 203 -8.75 10.88 -10.19
C PHE A 203 -10.15 10.35 -10.48
N TYR A 204 -10.43 10.10 -11.75
CA TYR A 204 -11.70 9.45 -12.12
C TYR A 204 -11.78 8.05 -11.51
N ASP A 205 -12.87 7.80 -10.77
CA ASP A 205 -13.35 6.48 -10.35
C ASP A 205 -12.39 5.59 -9.53
N THR A 206 -11.29 6.11 -8.99
CA THR A 206 -10.44 5.33 -8.07
C THR A 206 -10.59 5.80 -6.64
N GLY A 207 -10.91 4.87 -5.73
CA GLY A 207 -10.82 5.07 -4.28
C GLY A 207 -9.42 4.80 -3.74
N GLN A 208 -8.45 4.52 -4.60
CA GLN A 208 -7.08 4.22 -4.21
C GLN A 208 -6.31 5.49 -3.88
N GLU A 209 -5.76 5.54 -2.69
CA GLU A 209 -4.89 6.62 -2.25
C GLU A 209 -3.56 6.55 -3.00
N THR A 210 -3.08 7.69 -3.47
CA THR A 210 -1.85 7.80 -4.26
C THR A 210 -0.83 8.73 -3.61
N THR A 211 0.41 8.60 -4.03
CA THR A 211 1.54 9.42 -3.60
C THR A 211 2.28 9.99 -4.79
N LEU A 212 2.82 11.19 -4.65
CA LEU A 212 3.90 11.68 -5.49
C LEU A 212 5.24 11.22 -4.89
N LEU A 213 5.98 10.47 -5.65
CA LEU A 213 7.36 10.04 -5.37
C LEU A 213 8.31 10.74 -6.32
N VAL A 214 9.28 11.49 -5.79
CA VAL A 214 10.42 11.99 -6.57
C VAL A 214 11.71 11.44 -5.97
N LEU A 215 12.51 10.82 -6.80
CA LEU A 215 13.80 10.27 -6.41
C LEU A 215 14.89 10.57 -7.44
N GLN A 216 16.14 10.50 -7.00
CA GLN A 216 17.32 10.54 -7.83
C GLN A 216 18.01 9.18 -7.81
N LYS A 217 18.45 8.68 -8.98
CA LYS A 217 19.24 7.45 -9.08
C LYS A 217 20.67 7.70 -8.64
N ARG A 218 20.83 7.76 -7.33
CA ARG A 218 22.10 7.99 -6.66
C ARG A 218 22.01 7.47 -5.24
N ALA A 219 22.89 6.57 -4.87
CA ALA A 219 22.96 6.11 -3.49
C ALA A 219 23.25 7.30 -2.55
N GLY A 220 22.44 7.46 -1.52
CA GLY A 220 22.59 8.55 -0.55
C GLY A 220 21.65 8.36 0.63
N GLY A 221 21.87 9.11 1.72
CA GLY A 221 20.94 9.13 2.85
C GLY A 221 19.57 9.62 2.37
N SER A 222 18.53 8.88 2.68
CA SER A 222 17.19 9.25 2.26
C SER A 222 16.36 9.71 3.45
N ASP A 223 15.87 10.92 3.34
CA ASP A 223 14.67 11.31 4.05
C ASP A 223 13.51 10.38 3.63
N TYR A 224 12.39 10.42 4.33
CA TYR A 224 11.20 9.60 4.05
C TYR A 224 11.35 8.10 4.31
N LEU A 225 12.51 7.60 4.78
CA LEU A 225 12.69 6.22 5.21
C LEU A 225 12.43 6.08 6.70
N PHE A 226 11.51 5.20 7.05
CA PHE A 226 11.26 4.76 8.41
C PHE A 226 11.70 3.31 8.56
N LYS A 227 12.62 3.05 9.50
CA LYS A 227 13.28 1.74 9.62
C LYS A 227 13.08 1.13 11.01
N PRO A 228 11.85 0.78 11.40
CA PRO A 228 11.64 0.10 12.66
C PRO A 228 12.10 -1.36 12.55
N TYR A 229 12.82 -1.83 13.55
CA TYR A 229 13.13 -3.25 13.75
C TYR A 229 13.73 -3.96 12.51
N GLY A 230 14.52 -3.23 11.71
CA GLY A 230 15.21 -3.78 10.54
C GLY A 230 14.44 -3.87 9.24
N HIS A 231 13.18 -3.39 9.21
CA HIS A 231 12.40 -3.26 7.98
C HIS A 231 12.47 -1.86 7.41
N VAL A 232 12.41 -1.74 6.08
CA VAL A 232 12.38 -0.45 5.38
C VAL A 232 10.95 -0.13 4.99
N PHE A 233 10.47 1.02 5.42
CA PHE A 233 9.17 1.58 5.04
C PHE A 233 9.36 2.99 4.48
N LEU A 234 8.40 3.44 3.67
CA LEU A 234 8.33 4.82 3.22
C LEU A 234 7.27 5.56 4.03
N SER A 235 7.55 6.78 4.44
CA SER A 235 6.54 7.62 5.09
C SER A 235 6.86 9.10 4.94
N PRO A 236 5.87 9.93 4.59
CA PRO A 236 6.01 11.39 4.70
C PRO A 236 6.26 11.85 6.14
N TYR A 237 5.86 11.05 7.13
CA TYR A 237 5.98 11.31 8.57
C TYR A 237 7.16 10.58 9.21
N TYR A 238 8.21 10.28 8.45
CA TYR A 238 9.35 9.48 8.93
C TYR A 238 10.03 10.07 10.17
N LYS A 239 10.15 11.39 10.30
CA LYS A 239 10.76 12.07 11.46
C LYS A 239 9.94 11.88 12.73
N GLU A 240 8.63 12.08 12.59
CA GLU A 240 7.65 11.89 13.66
C GLU A 240 7.61 10.42 14.10
N LEU A 241 7.60 9.50 13.15
CA LEU A 241 7.63 8.06 13.42
C LEU A 241 8.93 7.64 14.12
N HIS A 242 10.10 8.12 13.69
CA HIS A 242 11.35 7.87 14.38
C HIS A 242 11.36 8.40 15.81
N THR A 243 10.81 9.59 16.04
CA THR A 243 10.70 10.18 17.37
C THR A 243 9.74 9.36 18.24
N LEU A 244 8.60 8.96 17.68
CA LEU A 244 7.54 8.25 18.39
C LEU A 244 7.98 6.84 18.80
N THR A 245 8.77 6.16 17.97
CA THR A 245 9.19 4.76 18.22
C THR A 245 10.51 4.62 18.96
N ARG A 246 11.16 5.74 19.28
CA ARG A 246 12.43 5.71 20.03
C ARG A 246 12.24 5.03 21.38
N ASP A 247 13.09 4.07 21.69
CA ASP A 247 13.12 3.32 22.96
C ASP A 247 11.83 2.56 23.29
N THR A 248 10.95 2.35 22.31
CA THR A 248 9.75 1.52 22.49
C THR A 248 10.06 0.05 22.23
N LYS A 249 9.17 -0.82 22.72
CA LYS A 249 9.18 -2.26 22.45
C LYS A 249 7.95 -2.65 21.66
N THR A 250 8.06 -3.72 20.86
CA THR A 250 6.91 -4.35 20.20
C THR A 250 6.26 -5.40 21.09
N LEU A 251 5.12 -5.94 20.66
CA LEU A 251 4.55 -7.12 21.32
C LEU A 251 5.51 -8.30 21.30
N ALA A 252 6.22 -8.50 20.19
CA ALA A 252 7.22 -9.56 20.06
C ALA A 252 8.35 -9.41 21.08
N ASP A 253 8.87 -8.19 21.31
CA ASP A 253 9.90 -7.88 22.30
C ASP A 253 9.42 -8.09 23.74
N LEU A 254 8.11 -8.03 23.97
CA LEU A 254 7.48 -8.29 25.27
C LEU A 254 7.12 -9.79 25.45
N GLY A 255 7.51 -10.67 24.53
CA GLY A 255 7.19 -12.08 24.60
C GLY A 255 5.72 -12.40 24.31
N LEU A 256 5.01 -11.49 23.64
CA LEU A 256 3.63 -11.66 23.23
C LEU A 256 3.55 -12.06 21.75
N GLY A 257 2.63 -12.94 21.41
CA GLY A 257 2.32 -13.33 20.06
C GLY A 257 0.95 -12.81 19.62
N VAL A 258 0.77 -12.72 18.30
CA VAL A 258 -0.52 -12.34 17.70
C VAL A 258 -0.97 -13.38 16.69
N LYS A 259 -2.22 -13.79 16.77
CA LYS A 259 -2.86 -14.64 15.75
C LYS A 259 -4.23 -14.10 15.40
N THR A 260 -4.66 -14.31 14.18
CA THR A 260 -6.03 -14.00 13.77
C THR A 260 -6.99 -15.05 14.35
N GLY A 261 -8.18 -14.62 14.75
CA GLY A 261 -9.24 -15.52 15.17
C GLY A 261 -9.50 -16.63 14.14
N ASN A 262 -9.69 -17.85 14.61
CA ASN A 262 -9.65 -19.05 13.79
C ASN A 262 -11.01 -19.45 13.19
N VAL A 263 -12.09 -18.69 13.47
CA VAL A 263 -13.43 -18.98 12.98
C VAL A 263 -13.91 -17.92 11.99
N VAL A 264 -14.26 -18.37 10.79
CA VAL A 264 -14.96 -17.55 9.79
C VAL A 264 -16.45 -17.86 9.92
N TRP A 265 -17.21 -16.99 10.56
CA TRP A 265 -18.60 -17.26 10.98
C TRP A 265 -19.53 -17.71 9.83
N ASN A 266 -19.39 -17.12 8.64
CA ASN A 266 -20.21 -17.49 7.48
C ASN A 266 -19.90 -18.91 6.94
N GLN A 267 -18.71 -19.45 7.21
CA GLN A 267 -18.34 -20.83 6.86
C GLN A 267 -18.85 -21.85 7.89
N VAL A 268 -19.08 -21.40 9.12
CA VAL A 268 -19.56 -22.27 10.21
C VAL A 268 -21.04 -22.07 10.52
N LYS A 269 -21.80 -21.45 9.62
CA LYS A 269 -23.26 -21.23 9.77
C LYS A 269 -24.05 -22.48 10.21
N PRO A 270 -23.78 -23.70 9.68
CA PRO A 270 -24.48 -24.91 10.11
C PRO A 270 -24.19 -25.32 11.56
N HIS A 271 -23.10 -24.83 12.13
CA HIS A 271 -22.66 -25.11 13.50
C HIS A 271 -23.11 -24.06 14.50
N LEU A 272 -23.73 -22.96 14.06
CA LEU A 272 -24.19 -21.90 14.95
C LEU A 272 -25.35 -22.41 15.82
N SER A 273 -25.28 -22.14 17.12
CA SER A 273 -26.20 -22.65 18.13
C SER A 273 -26.49 -21.60 19.20
N ASP A 274 -27.54 -21.81 19.97
CA ASP A 274 -27.87 -21.01 21.17
C ASP A 274 -27.12 -21.50 22.41
N GLU A 275 -26.46 -22.66 22.32
CA GLU A 275 -25.62 -23.27 23.35
C GLU A 275 -24.38 -23.97 22.76
N GLY A 276 -23.39 -24.27 23.57
CA GLY A 276 -22.15 -24.93 23.18
C GLY A 276 -20.91 -24.12 23.48
N THR A 277 -19.91 -24.16 22.59
CA THR A 277 -18.68 -23.38 22.75
C THR A 277 -18.90 -21.92 22.34
N LEU A 278 -18.55 -20.98 23.22
CA LEU A 278 -18.66 -19.54 22.95
C LEU A 278 -17.86 -19.14 21.71
N LEU A 279 -18.48 -18.37 20.82
CA LEU A 279 -17.84 -17.70 19.68
C LEU A 279 -17.91 -16.19 19.89
N VAL A 280 -16.73 -15.58 20.09
CA VAL A 280 -16.60 -14.12 20.26
C VAL A 280 -16.45 -13.48 18.89
N TYR A 281 -17.34 -12.52 18.58
CA TYR A 281 -17.32 -11.69 17.38
C TYR A 281 -16.68 -10.33 17.66
N SER A 282 -16.19 -9.67 16.61
CA SER A 282 -15.71 -8.27 16.72
C SER A 282 -16.78 -7.34 17.33
N SER A 283 -18.04 -7.54 16.96
CA SER A 283 -19.18 -6.78 17.50
C SER A 283 -19.45 -7.01 19.01
N ASN A 284 -18.84 -8.01 19.62
CA ASN A 284 -18.91 -8.19 21.08
C ASN A 284 -17.90 -7.32 21.86
N ILE A 285 -16.91 -6.73 21.16
CA ILE A 285 -15.91 -5.87 21.77
C ILE A 285 -16.42 -4.43 21.73
N ASN A 286 -16.60 -3.81 22.88
CA ASN A 286 -17.10 -2.44 22.96
C ASN A 286 -16.38 -1.65 24.06
N HIS A 287 -15.51 -0.72 23.65
CA HIS A 287 -14.77 0.18 24.55
C HIS A 287 -14.14 -0.54 25.77
N SER A 288 -13.38 -1.61 25.50
CA SER A 288 -12.71 -2.45 26.51
C SER A 288 -13.64 -3.33 27.35
N VAL A 289 -14.87 -3.48 26.94
CA VAL A 289 -15.86 -4.39 27.58
C VAL A 289 -16.26 -5.46 26.57
N LEU A 290 -16.30 -6.72 27.04
CA LEU A 290 -16.88 -7.82 26.27
C LEU A 290 -18.37 -7.91 26.57
N THR A 291 -19.20 -7.64 25.56
CA THR A 291 -20.66 -7.74 25.66
C THR A 291 -21.15 -8.90 24.80
N LEU A 292 -21.68 -9.93 25.44
CA LEU A 292 -22.25 -11.10 24.75
C LEU A 292 -23.74 -10.89 24.43
N GLY A 293 -24.21 -11.59 23.40
CA GLY A 293 -25.59 -11.42 22.88
C GLY A 293 -25.72 -10.25 21.91
N ASN A 294 -26.95 -9.92 21.54
CA ASN A 294 -27.31 -8.82 20.62
C ASN A 294 -26.56 -8.83 19.27
N LEU A 295 -26.47 -9.98 18.65
CA LEU A 295 -25.66 -10.21 17.45
C LEU A 295 -26.40 -9.89 16.17
N GLY A 296 -27.48 -9.40 16.05
CA GLY A 296 -28.24 -9.08 14.84
C GLY A 296 -28.19 -10.16 13.73
N GLY A 297 -29.25 -10.32 12.98
CA GLY A 297 -29.31 -11.24 11.84
C GLY A 297 -29.25 -12.72 12.24
N ILE A 298 -28.53 -13.51 11.42
CA ILE A 298 -28.41 -14.98 11.60
C ILE A 298 -27.26 -15.43 12.50
N LYS A 299 -26.52 -14.49 13.08
CA LYS A 299 -25.40 -14.82 14.00
C LYS A 299 -25.94 -15.35 15.33
N LYS A 300 -25.32 -16.40 15.86
CA LYS A 300 -25.52 -16.92 17.19
C LYS A 300 -24.24 -16.89 17.99
N GLN A 301 -24.34 -16.79 19.32
CA GLN A 301 -23.18 -16.60 20.21
C GLN A 301 -22.36 -17.87 20.42
N TYR A 302 -22.90 -19.05 20.10
CA TYR A 302 -22.26 -20.31 20.37
C TYR A 302 -22.16 -21.16 19.08
N VAL A 303 -21.25 -22.12 19.11
CA VAL A 303 -21.09 -23.13 18.06
C VAL A 303 -20.97 -24.52 18.64
N GLN A 304 -21.45 -25.52 17.89
CA GLN A 304 -21.34 -26.94 18.24
C GLN A 304 -20.62 -27.73 17.15
N GLY A 305 -19.90 -28.78 17.54
CA GLY A 305 -19.30 -29.74 16.61
C GLY A 305 -18.10 -29.21 15.82
N LEU A 306 -17.47 -28.11 16.22
CA LEU A 306 -16.21 -27.67 15.62
C LEU A 306 -15.02 -28.44 16.25
N THR A 307 -14.10 -28.90 15.39
CA THR A 307 -12.88 -29.63 15.79
C THR A 307 -11.65 -28.72 15.92
N LYS A 308 -11.82 -27.41 15.76
CA LYS A 308 -10.73 -26.44 15.88
C LYS A 308 -10.29 -26.30 17.35
N PRO A 309 -9.00 -25.98 17.62
CA PRO A 309 -8.56 -25.68 18.99
C PRO A 309 -9.24 -24.43 19.51
N THR A 310 -9.69 -24.48 20.75
CA THR A 310 -10.23 -23.33 21.49
C THR A 310 -9.12 -22.42 22.00
N LEU A 311 -9.50 -21.25 22.49
CA LEU A 311 -8.65 -20.27 23.14
C LEU A 311 -8.85 -20.32 24.64
N ASP A 312 -7.75 -20.12 25.38
CA ASP A 312 -7.75 -20.01 26.83
C ASP A 312 -7.00 -18.71 27.24
N GLY A 313 -7.62 -17.93 28.12
CA GLY A 313 -7.06 -16.67 28.64
C GLY A 313 -6.02 -16.87 29.76
N PRO A 314 -5.37 -15.77 30.17
CA PRO A 314 -5.68 -14.38 29.78
C PRO A 314 -5.15 -13.98 28.41
N LEU A 315 -5.98 -13.28 27.64
CA LEU A 315 -5.72 -12.85 26.24
C LEU A 315 -6.25 -11.44 26.02
N ILE A 316 -5.65 -10.70 25.07
CA ILE A 316 -6.29 -9.48 24.54
C ILE A 316 -6.92 -9.81 23.20
N LEU A 317 -8.20 -9.50 23.07
CA LEU A 317 -8.91 -9.52 21.80
C LEU A 317 -8.95 -8.10 21.26
N VAL A 318 -8.50 -7.91 20.04
CA VAL A 318 -8.51 -6.60 19.38
C VAL A 318 -9.12 -6.70 17.99
N GLU A 319 -10.05 -5.82 17.69
CA GLU A 319 -10.68 -5.75 16.39
C GLU A 319 -9.65 -5.39 15.32
N ARG A 320 -9.68 -6.06 14.17
CA ARG A 320 -8.76 -5.78 13.05
C ARG A 320 -9.01 -4.43 12.40
N GLY A 321 -10.20 -3.86 12.58
CA GLY A 321 -10.64 -2.60 12.02
C GLY A 321 -10.91 -2.65 10.51
N TYR A 322 -11.81 -1.80 10.07
CA TYR A 322 -12.10 -1.55 8.66
C TYR A 322 -12.47 -0.07 8.48
N GLY A 323 -11.82 0.62 7.53
CA GLY A 323 -12.15 2.01 7.18
C GLY A 323 -11.16 3.06 7.70
N ASN A 324 -11.42 4.31 7.36
CA ASN A 324 -10.46 5.43 7.44
C ASN A 324 -10.17 5.97 8.86
N ASN A 325 -10.74 5.39 9.91
CA ASN A 325 -10.55 5.85 11.30
C ASN A 325 -10.37 4.65 12.24
N TYR A 326 -9.33 3.84 11.98
CA TYR A 326 -9.01 2.73 12.87
C TYR A 326 -8.72 3.23 14.29
N ARG A 327 -9.35 2.60 15.26
CA ARG A 327 -9.03 2.74 16.70
C ARG A 327 -8.91 1.35 17.30
N PHE A 328 -8.05 1.21 18.30
CA PHE A 328 -7.94 -0.05 19.04
C PHE A 328 -9.22 -0.30 19.85
N ASN A 329 -10.16 -1.01 19.25
CA ASN A 329 -11.28 -1.58 19.99
C ASN A 329 -10.82 -2.94 20.53
N SER A 330 -10.51 -3.02 21.81
CA SER A 330 -9.84 -4.17 22.43
C SER A 330 -10.36 -4.45 23.83
N VAL A 331 -10.26 -5.70 24.25
CA VAL A 331 -10.64 -6.15 25.59
C VAL A 331 -9.67 -7.22 26.09
N LEU A 332 -9.29 -7.12 27.37
CA LEU A 332 -8.58 -8.18 28.08
C LEU A 332 -9.62 -9.17 28.63
N VAL A 333 -9.45 -10.44 28.32
CA VAL A 333 -10.36 -11.52 28.75
C VAL A 333 -9.59 -12.65 29.42
N ASP A 334 -10.17 -13.20 30.48
CA ASP A 334 -9.71 -14.44 31.12
C ASP A 334 -10.82 -15.50 31.00
N LEU A 335 -11.06 -15.94 29.78
CA LEU A 335 -12.04 -16.96 29.45
C LEU A 335 -11.33 -18.24 29.03
N LYS A 336 -12.01 -19.37 29.19
CA LYS A 336 -11.51 -20.69 28.79
C LYS A 336 -12.45 -21.36 27.80
N GLY A 337 -11.89 -22.10 26.85
CA GLY A 337 -12.64 -22.91 25.93
C GLY A 337 -13.54 -22.12 24.98
N PHE A 338 -13.05 -21.05 24.35
CA PHE A 338 -13.83 -20.24 23.42
C PHE A 338 -13.17 -20.10 22.04
N TYR A 339 -13.93 -19.61 21.07
CA TYR A 339 -13.44 -19.26 19.73
C TYR A 339 -13.49 -17.74 19.52
N ALA A 340 -12.61 -17.22 18.65
CA ALA A 340 -12.66 -15.86 18.16
C ALA A 340 -12.90 -15.84 16.64
N GLU A 341 -13.75 -14.93 16.17
CA GLU A 341 -13.99 -14.67 14.76
C GLU A 341 -12.73 -14.10 14.08
N ASN A 342 -12.57 -14.34 12.77
CA ASN A 342 -11.41 -13.91 11.98
C ASN A 342 -11.27 -12.38 11.81
N HIS A 343 -12.24 -11.59 12.24
CA HIS A 343 -12.13 -10.12 12.33
C HIS A 343 -11.50 -9.63 13.65
N ILE A 344 -11.06 -10.56 14.49
CA ILE A 344 -10.35 -10.30 15.72
C ILE A 344 -8.90 -10.77 15.58
N ASN A 345 -7.95 -9.96 15.99
CA ASN A 345 -6.60 -10.41 16.32
C ASN A 345 -6.56 -10.77 17.83
N VAL A 346 -5.93 -11.89 18.15
CA VAL A 346 -5.79 -12.42 19.49
C VAL A 346 -4.34 -12.28 19.91
N ILE A 347 -4.08 -11.44 20.92
CA ILE A 347 -2.75 -11.29 21.52
C ILE A 347 -2.67 -12.25 22.70
N TYR A 348 -1.62 -13.06 22.72
CA TYR A 348 -1.42 -14.10 23.73
C TYR A 348 0.02 -14.09 24.24
N PRO A 349 0.24 -14.38 25.54
CA PRO A 349 1.57 -14.57 26.08
C PRO A 349 2.20 -15.85 25.51
N LYS A 350 3.45 -15.74 24.99
CA LYS A 350 4.21 -16.90 24.51
C LYS A 350 4.77 -17.75 25.65
N THR A 351 4.93 -17.11 26.82
CA THR A 351 5.30 -17.76 28.09
C THR A 351 4.43 -17.23 29.22
N PRO A 352 4.26 -17.97 30.34
CA PRO A 352 3.48 -17.47 31.49
C PRO A 352 3.96 -16.13 32.02
N GLU A 353 5.26 -15.86 32.01
CA GLU A 353 5.87 -14.63 32.52
C GLU A 353 5.47 -13.40 31.68
N ALA A 354 5.22 -13.59 30.38
CA ALA A 354 4.82 -12.49 29.50
C ALA A 354 3.42 -11.95 29.81
N THR A 355 2.62 -12.66 30.59
CA THR A 355 1.28 -12.25 31.04
C THR A 355 1.29 -10.89 31.74
N ILE A 356 2.35 -10.56 32.47
CA ILE A 356 2.51 -9.27 33.18
C ILE A 356 2.46 -8.05 32.24
N HIS A 357 2.67 -8.24 30.96
CA HIS A 357 2.68 -7.16 29.98
C HIS A 357 1.30 -6.83 29.39
N LEU A 358 0.27 -7.65 29.61
CA LEU A 358 -1.05 -7.47 29.00
C LEU A 358 -1.70 -6.13 29.40
N ASP A 359 -1.63 -5.74 30.66
CA ASP A 359 -2.17 -4.45 31.14
C ASP A 359 -1.42 -3.26 30.50
N ARG A 360 -0.09 -3.36 30.35
CA ARG A 360 0.69 -2.35 29.63
C ARG A 360 0.23 -2.21 28.19
N VAL A 361 -0.03 -3.31 27.50
CA VAL A 361 -0.54 -3.30 26.11
C VAL A 361 -1.91 -2.63 26.06
N MET A 362 -2.82 -2.96 26.97
CA MET A 362 -4.15 -2.33 27.02
C MET A 362 -4.06 -0.82 27.29
N ASN A 363 -3.12 -0.37 28.12
CA ASN A 363 -2.88 1.05 28.36
C ASN A 363 -2.29 1.73 27.11
N SER A 364 -1.32 1.09 26.44
CA SER A 364 -0.74 1.57 25.18
C SER A 364 -1.80 1.74 24.10
N PHE A 365 -2.77 0.85 23.98
CA PHE A 365 -3.85 0.98 22.99
C PHE A 365 -4.77 2.19 23.22
N ARG A 366 -4.81 2.70 24.45
CA ARG A 366 -5.54 3.93 24.82
C ARG A 366 -4.68 5.18 24.70
N ASP A 367 -3.37 5.04 24.56
CA ASP A 367 -2.43 6.15 24.44
C ASP A 367 -2.60 6.83 23.07
N GLU A 368 -2.65 8.16 23.04
CA GLU A 368 -2.76 8.93 21.81
C GLU A 368 -1.60 8.66 20.84
N ARG A 369 -0.42 8.34 21.35
CA ARG A 369 0.76 7.99 20.53
C ARG A 369 0.52 6.76 19.67
N SER A 370 -0.22 5.77 20.17
CA SER A 370 -0.61 4.60 19.38
C SER A 370 -1.54 4.97 18.22
N GLN A 371 -2.43 5.95 18.41
CA GLN A 371 -3.29 6.46 17.36
C GLN A 371 -2.49 7.24 16.30
N LEU A 372 -1.54 8.07 16.74
CA LEU A 372 -0.64 8.81 15.84
C LEU A 372 0.21 7.85 15.01
N PHE A 373 0.74 6.78 15.60
CA PHE A 373 1.49 5.76 14.88
C PHE A 373 0.64 5.13 13.77
N ILE A 374 -0.60 4.74 14.08
CA ILE A 374 -1.50 4.16 13.08
C ILE A 374 -1.78 5.14 11.96
N GLN A 375 -2.09 6.38 12.28
CA GLN A 375 -2.39 7.43 11.31
C GLN A 375 -1.21 7.71 10.38
N TRP A 376 0.01 7.76 10.91
CA TRP A 376 1.21 8.12 10.14
C TRP A 376 1.85 6.94 9.42
N PHE A 377 1.65 5.73 9.93
CA PHE A 377 2.31 4.54 9.39
C PHE A 377 1.38 3.65 8.55
N ILE A 378 0.16 3.36 9.04
CA ILE A 378 -0.71 2.38 8.41
C ILE A 378 -1.56 2.99 7.30
N GLY A 379 -2.03 4.23 7.46
CA GLY A 379 -2.82 4.97 6.46
C GLY A 379 -4.15 4.30 6.08
N ASN A 380 -4.22 2.98 6.18
CA ASN A 380 -5.37 2.14 5.86
C ASN A 380 -5.99 1.56 7.13
N GLY A 381 -7.29 1.51 7.20
CA GLY A 381 -8.05 1.16 8.38
C GLY A 381 -7.98 -0.28 8.88
N SER A 382 -6.90 -1.03 8.65
CA SER A 382 -6.74 -2.38 9.22
C SER A 382 -5.29 -2.73 9.50
N MET A 383 -5.03 -3.42 10.62
CA MET A 383 -3.71 -3.92 11.00
C MET A 383 -3.70 -5.45 10.95
N SER A 384 -2.74 -6.02 10.24
CA SER A 384 -2.54 -7.47 10.21
C SER A 384 -1.97 -7.96 11.55
N ALA A 385 -2.08 -9.27 11.82
CA ALA A 385 -1.50 -9.86 13.02
C ALA A 385 0.02 -9.65 13.10
N THR A 386 0.71 -9.77 11.97
CA THR A 386 2.17 -9.54 11.88
C THR A 386 2.54 -8.09 12.19
N GLU A 387 1.87 -7.11 11.59
CA GLU A 387 2.12 -5.69 11.86
C GLU A 387 1.87 -5.35 13.32
N LEU A 388 0.79 -5.88 13.89
CA LEU A 388 0.47 -5.70 15.31
C LEU A 388 1.54 -6.30 16.21
N GLU A 389 2.06 -7.48 15.89
CA GLU A 389 3.08 -8.18 16.69
C GLU A 389 4.44 -7.50 16.61
N THR A 390 4.86 -7.10 15.38
CA THR A 390 6.27 -6.79 15.13
C THR A 390 6.57 -5.32 14.87
N LEU A 391 5.55 -4.48 14.66
CA LEU A 391 5.76 -3.09 14.25
C LEU A 391 5.11 -2.07 15.18
N LEU A 392 4.01 -2.42 15.87
CA LEU A 392 3.33 -1.49 16.76
C LEU A 392 4.20 -1.18 17.99
N PRO A 393 4.55 0.09 18.24
CA PRO A 393 5.24 0.49 19.47
C PRO A 393 4.30 0.37 20.67
N ILE A 394 4.80 -0.19 21.78
CA ILE A 394 4.08 -0.30 23.05
C ILE A 394 4.67 0.71 24.05
N PHE A 395 3.87 1.67 24.43
CA PHE A 395 4.21 2.81 25.28
C PHE A 395 4.09 2.52 26.77
#